data_8807753bad32ef4d0490509c5ef72792
#
_entry.id   8807753bad32ef4d0490509c5ef72792
#
_cell.length_a   1.000
_cell.length_b   1.000
_cell.length_c   1.000
_cell.angle_alpha   90.00
_cell.angle_beta   90.00
_cell.angle_gamma   90.00
#
_symmetry.space_group_name_H-M   'P 1'
#
loop_
_entity.id
_entity.type
_entity.pdbx_description
1 polymer ?
#
loop_
_entity_poly.entity_id
_entity_poly.type
_entity_poly.pdbx_seq_one_letter_code
_entity_poly.pdbx_strand_id
1 'polypeptide(L)'
;LPGLHIFTIAFALEVSVGKTNTVMALNNSNVLLPCTFTTCIGFQDLVFTWYFNSTEMIYHGKIKSKASEPFLVGRNPRVEFVGSTTGKDNNISIVLKSVEFSDAGKYTCHVKNPKEKDAQHNATIFLTVVQKMVEADNTVTLIIVGVVGGLIGLLILFMLVKRVVLFIIKKTQDGKKECLVSSSGNDNTENGLAGSKAEQKAPPKA
;
A
#
# COMPACT_ATOMS: atom_id res chain seq x y z
N LEU A 1 5.96 -7.39 -43.87
CA LEU A 1 5.56 -6.94 -42.54
C LEU A 1 5.65 -8.15 -41.60
N PRO A 2 6.58 -8.21 -40.62
CA PRO A 2 6.59 -9.29 -39.64
C PRO A 2 5.43 -9.09 -38.67
N GLY A 3 4.55 -10.11 -38.60
CA GLY A 3 3.41 -10.11 -37.67
C GLY A 3 3.90 -10.14 -36.23
N LEU A 4 3.49 -9.17 -35.44
CA LEU A 4 3.71 -9.11 -33.99
C LEU A 4 2.83 -10.20 -33.35
N HIS A 5 3.42 -11.34 -33.00
CA HIS A 5 2.78 -12.37 -32.19
C HIS A 5 2.76 -11.91 -30.74
N ILE A 6 1.63 -11.33 -30.29
CA ILE A 6 1.38 -11.05 -28.88
C ILE A 6 1.07 -12.39 -28.22
N PHE A 7 2.03 -12.96 -27.50
CA PHE A 7 1.77 -14.08 -26.60
C PHE A 7 1.00 -13.59 -25.38
N THR A 8 -0.30 -13.73 -25.39
CA THR A 8 -1.13 -13.59 -24.21
C THR A 8 -0.86 -14.80 -23.32
N ILE A 9 -0.18 -14.61 -22.22
CA ILE A 9 -0.04 -15.63 -21.17
C ILE A 9 -1.40 -15.70 -20.48
N ALA A 10 -2.24 -16.63 -20.87
CA ALA A 10 -3.47 -16.93 -20.17
C ALA A 10 -3.13 -17.84 -18.98
N PHE A 11 -3.15 -17.32 -17.79
CA PHE A 11 -3.13 -18.13 -16.58
C PHE A 11 -4.48 -18.84 -16.47
N ALA A 12 -4.50 -20.16 -16.70
CA ALA A 12 -5.73 -20.93 -16.67
C ALA A 12 -6.23 -21.13 -15.24
N LEU A 13 -5.34 -21.41 -14.29
CA LEU A 13 -5.60 -21.61 -12.86
C LEU A 13 -4.59 -20.79 -12.06
N GLU A 14 -5.06 -19.98 -11.13
CA GLU A 14 -4.22 -19.22 -10.21
C GLU A 14 -4.61 -19.53 -8.76
N VAL A 15 -3.62 -19.70 -7.89
CA VAL A 15 -3.81 -19.95 -6.45
C VAL A 15 -3.11 -18.82 -5.68
N SER A 16 -3.79 -18.25 -4.71
CA SER A 16 -3.31 -17.15 -3.89
C SER A 16 -3.50 -17.42 -2.41
N VAL A 17 -2.53 -17.02 -1.61
CA VAL A 17 -2.57 -17.09 -0.13
C VAL A 17 -2.74 -15.71 0.52
N GLY A 18 -3.16 -14.72 -0.26
CA GLY A 18 -3.36 -13.34 0.20
C GLY A 18 -2.18 -12.42 -0.12
N LYS A 19 -2.11 -11.30 0.58
CA LYS A 19 -1.11 -10.25 0.32
C LYS A 19 0.31 -10.62 0.77
N THR A 20 0.41 -11.43 1.80
CA THR A 20 1.68 -11.90 2.37
C THR A 20 1.68 -13.41 2.45
N ASN A 21 2.82 -14.00 2.22
CA ASN A 21 3.02 -15.45 2.35
C ASN A 21 3.57 -15.86 3.72
N THR A 22 3.57 -14.94 4.68
CA THR A 22 4.00 -15.19 6.06
C THR A 22 2.85 -14.94 7.02
N VAL A 23 2.65 -15.86 7.95
CA VAL A 23 1.64 -15.78 9.00
C VAL A 23 2.34 -16.00 10.34
N MET A 24 2.02 -15.16 11.33
CA MET A 24 2.47 -15.32 12.71
C MET A 24 1.30 -15.73 13.58
N ALA A 25 1.50 -16.73 14.41
CA ALA A 25 0.52 -17.21 15.36
C ALA A 25 1.10 -17.26 16.77
N LEU A 26 0.23 -17.05 17.77
CA LEU A 26 0.58 -17.29 19.16
C LEU A 26 0.49 -18.80 19.45
N ASN A 27 1.40 -19.27 20.28
CA ASN A 27 1.32 -20.63 20.82
C ASN A 27 -0.05 -20.85 21.48
N ASN A 28 -0.66 -22.00 21.26
CA ASN A 28 -2.01 -22.38 21.69
C ASN A 28 -3.17 -21.57 21.08
N SER A 29 -2.93 -20.71 20.10
CA SER A 29 -4.00 -20.03 19.36
C SER A 29 -4.47 -20.84 18.15
N ASN A 30 -5.57 -20.40 17.53
CA ASN A 30 -6.01 -20.91 16.24
C ASN A 30 -5.52 -19.98 15.14
N VAL A 31 -5.01 -20.53 14.05
CA VAL A 31 -4.48 -19.76 12.94
C VAL A 31 -5.19 -20.09 11.64
N LEU A 32 -5.62 -19.07 10.92
CA LEU A 32 -6.15 -19.19 9.56
C LEU A 32 -4.99 -19.25 8.57
N LEU A 33 -4.99 -20.27 7.73
CA LEU A 33 -4.11 -20.42 6.57
C LEU A 33 -4.96 -20.15 5.31
N PRO A 34 -4.91 -18.93 4.76
CA PRO A 34 -5.77 -18.55 3.65
C PRO A 34 -5.30 -19.18 2.35
N CYS A 35 -6.24 -19.66 1.54
CA CYS A 35 -5.99 -20.08 0.17
C CYS A 35 -7.25 -19.87 -0.67
N THR A 36 -7.10 -19.14 -1.75
CA THR A 36 -8.15 -18.91 -2.75
C THR A 36 -7.64 -19.29 -4.12
N PHE A 37 -8.54 -19.61 -5.03
CA PHE A 37 -8.17 -19.90 -6.40
C PHE A 37 -9.12 -19.25 -7.40
N THR A 38 -8.60 -18.96 -8.57
CA THR A 38 -9.36 -18.45 -9.72
C THR A 38 -9.17 -19.37 -10.92
N THR A 39 -10.18 -19.46 -11.77
CA THR A 39 -10.19 -20.30 -12.96
C THR A 39 -10.75 -19.52 -14.13
N CYS A 40 -10.24 -19.73 -15.34
CA CYS A 40 -10.74 -19.04 -16.54
C CYS A 40 -12.06 -19.58 -17.05
N ILE A 41 -12.21 -20.92 -17.08
CA ILE A 41 -13.38 -21.60 -17.63
C ILE A 41 -14.24 -22.29 -16.58
N GLY A 42 -14.04 -21.95 -15.31
CA GLY A 42 -14.66 -22.63 -14.17
C GLY A 42 -13.99 -23.98 -13.87
N PHE A 43 -14.50 -24.66 -12.87
CA PHE A 43 -13.94 -25.94 -12.44
C PHE A 43 -14.99 -27.05 -12.40
N GLN A 44 -14.52 -28.28 -12.52
CA GLN A 44 -15.28 -29.51 -12.31
C GLN A 44 -14.33 -30.57 -11.80
N ASP A 45 -14.77 -31.34 -10.78
CA ASP A 45 -13.95 -32.37 -10.11
C ASP A 45 -12.59 -31.83 -9.63
N LEU A 46 -12.56 -30.56 -9.22
CA LEU A 46 -11.36 -29.90 -8.73
C LEU A 46 -10.86 -30.58 -7.45
N VAL A 47 -9.57 -30.80 -7.40
CA VAL A 47 -8.88 -31.39 -6.25
C VAL A 47 -7.97 -30.37 -5.62
N PHE A 48 -8.05 -30.23 -4.29
CA PHE A 48 -7.09 -29.44 -3.53
C PHE A 48 -6.44 -30.23 -2.41
N THR A 49 -5.21 -29.93 -2.12
CA THR A 49 -4.43 -30.65 -1.09
C THR A 49 -3.55 -29.66 -0.34
N TRP A 50 -3.58 -29.75 0.97
CA TRP A 50 -2.68 -29.02 1.84
C TRP A 50 -1.56 -29.93 2.33
N TYR A 51 -0.33 -29.44 2.19
CA TYR A 51 0.88 -30.10 2.63
C TYR A 51 1.59 -29.30 3.70
N PHE A 52 2.12 -29.99 4.70
CA PHE A 52 3.08 -29.45 5.66
C PHE A 52 4.49 -29.89 5.27
N ASN A 53 5.45 -28.96 5.30
CA ASN A 53 6.85 -29.16 4.92
C ASN A 53 7.05 -29.90 3.58
N SER A 54 6.12 -29.68 2.64
CA SER A 54 6.13 -30.20 1.26
C SER A 54 5.90 -31.71 1.10
N THR A 55 5.87 -32.47 2.15
CA THR A 55 5.77 -33.95 2.11
C THR A 55 4.57 -34.49 2.87
N GLU A 56 4.21 -33.91 3.97
CA GLU A 56 3.13 -34.38 4.81
C GLU A 56 1.79 -33.80 4.34
N MET A 57 0.89 -34.66 3.86
CA MET A 57 -0.47 -34.27 3.50
C MET A 57 -1.33 -34.16 4.77
N ILE A 58 -1.74 -32.93 5.09
CA ILE A 58 -2.55 -32.63 6.29
C ILE A 58 -4.05 -32.53 5.99
N TYR A 59 -4.42 -32.14 4.78
CA TYR A 59 -5.80 -32.01 4.36
C TYR A 59 -5.97 -32.24 2.86
N HIS A 60 -7.09 -32.84 2.46
CA HIS A 60 -7.40 -33.11 1.06
C HIS A 60 -8.89 -32.91 0.82
N GLY A 61 -9.24 -32.34 -0.32
CA GLY A 61 -10.63 -32.17 -0.71
C GLY A 61 -10.86 -32.27 -2.20
N LYS A 62 -12.07 -32.69 -2.56
CA LYS A 62 -12.56 -32.73 -3.93
C LYS A 62 -13.86 -31.96 -4.03
N ILE A 63 -13.96 -31.05 -5.00
CA ILE A 63 -15.12 -30.21 -5.25
C ILE A 63 -15.66 -30.55 -6.63
N LYS A 64 -16.85 -31.15 -6.69
CA LYS A 64 -17.45 -31.60 -7.95
C LYS A 64 -17.83 -30.41 -8.85
N SER A 65 -18.48 -29.42 -8.28
CA SER A 65 -18.89 -28.21 -8.99
C SER A 65 -19.08 -27.04 -8.02
N LYS A 66 -19.25 -25.82 -8.52
CA LYS A 66 -19.45 -24.63 -7.70
C LYS A 66 -20.66 -24.72 -6.75
N ALA A 67 -21.70 -25.43 -7.15
CA ALA A 67 -22.93 -25.60 -6.36
C ALA A 67 -22.93 -26.84 -5.44
N SER A 68 -21.87 -27.67 -5.50
CA SER A 68 -21.80 -28.89 -4.69
C SER A 68 -20.96 -28.67 -3.44
N GLU A 69 -21.36 -29.35 -2.35
CA GLU A 69 -20.53 -29.42 -1.16
C GLU A 69 -19.22 -30.18 -1.44
N PRO A 70 -18.11 -29.73 -0.87
CA PRO A 70 -16.82 -30.39 -1.05
C PRO A 70 -16.79 -31.74 -0.29
N PHE A 71 -16.22 -32.74 -0.91
CA PHE A 71 -15.84 -33.97 -0.21
C PHE A 71 -14.49 -33.73 0.46
N LEU A 72 -14.42 -33.85 1.78
CA LEU A 72 -13.29 -33.45 2.59
C LEU A 72 -12.69 -34.62 3.35
N VAL A 73 -11.35 -34.72 3.34
CA VAL A 73 -10.59 -35.74 4.10
C VAL A 73 -9.49 -35.01 4.87
N GLY A 74 -9.71 -34.81 6.18
CA GLY A 74 -8.69 -34.32 7.10
C GLY A 74 -7.83 -35.46 7.62
N ARG A 75 -6.52 -35.34 7.55
CA ARG A 75 -5.57 -36.26 8.16
C ARG A 75 -5.07 -35.80 9.52
N ASN A 76 -5.00 -34.48 9.71
CA ASN A 76 -4.65 -33.90 11.00
C ASN A 76 -5.94 -33.46 11.72
N PRO A 77 -6.27 -33.98 12.91
CA PRO A 77 -7.50 -33.64 13.63
C PRO A 77 -7.57 -32.18 14.09
N ARG A 78 -6.43 -31.48 14.16
CA ARG A 78 -6.37 -30.06 14.48
C ARG A 78 -6.64 -29.13 13.30
N VAL A 79 -6.76 -29.69 12.09
CA VAL A 79 -7.02 -28.92 10.86
C VAL A 79 -8.49 -29.00 10.49
N GLU A 80 -9.12 -27.82 10.37
CA GLU A 80 -10.52 -27.66 9.99
C GLU A 80 -10.64 -26.87 8.69
N PHE A 81 -11.50 -27.32 7.79
CA PHE A 81 -11.83 -26.59 6.57
C PHE A 81 -12.82 -25.46 6.88
N VAL A 82 -12.47 -24.25 6.47
CA VAL A 82 -13.30 -23.03 6.65
C VAL A 82 -13.60 -22.34 5.32
N GLY A 83 -13.21 -22.96 4.22
CA GLY A 83 -13.43 -22.42 2.89
C GLY A 83 -14.89 -22.53 2.43
N SER A 84 -15.21 -21.83 1.36
CA SER A 84 -16.47 -21.91 0.63
C SER A 84 -16.24 -21.66 -0.85
N THR A 85 -16.84 -22.46 -1.70
CA THR A 85 -16.77 -22.30 -3.16
C THR A 85 -18.08 -21.88 -3.78
N THR A 86 -19.14 -21.74 -2.97
CA THR A 86 -20.47 -21.31 -3.42
C THR A 86 -20.58 -19.80 -3.56
N GLY A 87 -19.70 -19.05 -2.89
CA GLY A 87 -19.64 -17.59 -2.92
C GLY A 87 -19.00 -17.01 -4.18
N LYS A 88 -18.66 -15.71 -4.11
CA LYS A 88 -17.97 -15.00 -5.19
C LYS A 88 -16.56 -15.53 -5.40
N ASP A 89 -15.85 -15.78 -4.30
CA ASP A 89 -14.48 -16.24 -4.29
C ASP A 89 -14.43 -17.75 -3.99
N ASN A 90 -13.56 -18.45 -4.69
CA ASN A 90 -13.33 -19.87 -4.45
C ASN A 90 -12.32 -20.00 -3.31
N ASN A 91 -12.81 -20.18 -2.11
CA ASN A 91 -12.03 -20.21 -0.89
C ASN A 91 -11.86 -21.66 -0.39
N ILE A 92 -10.61 -22.08 -0.24
CA ILE A 92 -10.22 -23.41 0.28
C ILE A 92 -9.29 -23.28 1.48
N SER A 93 -9.45 -22.23 2.26
CA SER A 93 -8.69 -21.98 3.48
C SER A 93 -8.97 -23.00 4.56
N ILE A 94 -7.98 -23.20 5.41
CA ILE A 94 -8.06 -24.08 6.57
C ILE A 94 -7.70 -23.30 7.84
N VAL A 95 -8.19 -23.78 8.99
CA VAL A 95 -7.77 -23.32 10.32
C VAL A 95 -7.00 -24.45 10.99
N LEU A 96 -5.80 -24.14 11.47
CA LEU A 96 -5.04 -25.01 12.36
C LEU A 96 -5.33 -24.58 13.80
N LYS A 97 -5.88 -25.51 14.59
CA LYS A 97 -6.25 -25.29 15.99
C LYS A 97 -5.11 -25.57 16.95
N SER A 98 -5.07 -24.83 18.05
CA SER A 98 -4.10 -25.02 19.14
C SER A 98 -2.68 -25.18 18.62
N VAL A 99 -2.21 -24.14 17.92
CA VAL A 99 -0.92 -24.14 17.24
C VAL A 99 0.22 -24.28 18.25
N GLU A 100 1.15 -25.17 17.96
CA GLU A 100 2.36 -25.41 18.75
C GLU A 100 3.62 -24.90 18.02
N PHE A 101 4.74 -24.79 18.74
CA PHE A 101 6.01 -24.39 18.12
C PHE A 101 6.48 -25.37 17.04
N SER A 102 6.12 -26.66 17.18
CA SER A 102 6.36 -27.72 16.18
C SER A 102 5.62 -27.52 14.87
N ASP A 103 4.54 -26.72 14.88
CA ASP A 103 3.76 -26.42 13.67
C ASP A 103 4.38 -25.28 12.85
N ALA A 104 5.44 -24.63 13.34
CA ALA A 104 6.16 -23.65 12.55
C ALA A 104 6.79 -24.32 11.33
N GLY A 105 6.55 -23.73 10.15
CA GLY A 105 7.05 -24.34 8.92
C GLY A 105 6.32 -23.87 7.67
N LYS A 106 6.49 -24.64 6.61
CA LYS A 106 5.97 -24.37 5.27
C LYS A 106 4.66 -25.10 5.04
N TYR A 107 3.60 -24.36 4.74
CA TYR A 107 2.31 -24.88 4.34
C TYR A 107 2.07 -24.60 2.86
N THR A 108 1.77 -25.63 2.08
CA THR A 108 1.53 -25.50 0.64
C THR A 108 0.11 -25.90 0.31
N CYS A 109 -0.64 -24.96 -0.26
CA CYS A 109 -1.95 -25.18 -0.85
C CYS A 109 -1.74 -25.52 -2.33
N HIS A 110 -2.06 -26.74 -2.72
CA HIS A 110 -1.97 -27.24 -4.08
C HIS A 110 -3.36 -27.46 -4.66
N VAL A 111 -3.60 -26.97 -5.86
CA VAL A 111 -4.90 -27.10 -6.56
C VAL A 111 -4.68 -27.71 -7.94
N LYS A 112 -5.52 -28.66 -8.30
CA LYS A 112 -5.57 -29.28 -9.62
C LYS A 112 -6.98 -29.16 -10.18
N ASN A 113 -7.11 -28.60 -11.39
CA ASN A 113 -8.38 -28.46 -12.11
C ASN A 113 -8.40 -29.33 -13.37
N PRO A 114 -9.05 -30.51 -13.35
CA PRO A 114 -9.13 -31.37 -14.51
C PRO A 114 -9.80 -30.72 -15.72
N LYS A 115 -10.79 -29.84 -15.52
CA LYS A 115 -11.50 -29.13 -16.58
C LYS A 115 -10.59 -28.22 -17.40
N GLU A 116 -9.53 -27.68 -16.84
CA GLU A 116 -8.53 -26.84 -17.50
C GLU A 116 -7.29 -27.64 -17.94
N LYS A 117 -7.48 -28.77 -18.62
CA LYS A 117 -6.40 -29.66 -19.09
C LYS A 117 -5.47 -30.12 -17.95
N ASP A 118 -6.03 -30.47 -16.81
CA ASP A 118 -5.29 -30.85 -15.60
C ASP A 118 -4.33 -29.75 -15.08
N ALA A 119 -4.67 -28.47 -15.30
CA ALA A 119 -3.88 -27.36 -14.78
C ALA A 119 -3.69 -27.50 -13.27
N GLN A 120 -2.46 -27.27 -12.83
CA GLN A 120 -2.06 -27.36 -11.43
C GLN A 120 -1.35 -26.07 -11.03
N HIS A 121 -1.66 -25.58 -9.85
CA HIS A 121 -0.98 -24.45 -9.26
C HIS A 121 -0.87 -24.60 -7.75
N ASN A 122 0.14 -24.01 -7.15
CA ASN A 122 0.35 -24.04 -5.72
C ASN A 122 0.73 -22.66 -5.18
N ALA A 123 0.39 -22.43 -3.93
CA ALA A 123 0.83 -21.28 -3.18
C ALA A 123 1.30 -21.72 -1.80
N THR A 124 2.24 -20.98 -1.23
CA THR A 124 2.93 -21.37 0.00
C THR A 124 2.82 -20.30 1.06
N ILE A 125 2.54 -20.73 2.29
CA ILE A 125 2.54 -19.91 3.51
C ILE A 125 3.66 -20.40 4.41
N PHE A 126 4.38 -19.45 5.01
CA PHE A 126 5.34 -19.70 6.08
C PHE A 126 4.70 -19.32 7.42
N LEU A 127 4.44 -20.31 8.26
CA LEU A 127 3.91 -20.11 9.60
C LEU A 127 5.07 -19.99 10.61
N THR A 128 5.03 -18.91 11.37
CA THR A 128 5.92 -18.70 12.52
C THR A 128 5.09 -18.69 13.79
N VAL A 129 5.48 -19.48 14.79
CA VAL A 129 4.81 -19.55 16.07
C VAL A 129 5.62 -18.84 17.11
N VAL A 130 4.97 -17.92 17.83
CA VAL A 130 5.61 -17.07 18.85
C VAL A 130 4.88 -17.20 20.18
N GLN A 131 5.59 -17.01 21.28
CA GLN A 131 4.99 -17.04 22.61
C GLN A 131 4.26 -15.73 22.94
N LYS A 132 4.73 -14.61 22.40
CA LYS A 132 4.15 -13.29 22.56
C LYS A 132 4.24 -12.53 21.24
N MET A 133 3.15 -11.90 20.82
CA MET A 133 3.19 -11.00 19.67
C MET A 133 4.04 -9.79 20.04
N VAL A 134 5.00 -9.46 19.19
CA VAL A 134 5.73 -8.19 19.30
C VAL A 134 4.81 -7.13 18.71
N GLU A 135 4.31 -6.24 19.53
CA GLU A 135 3.62 -5.05 19.06
C GLU A 135 4.59 -4.25 18.18
N ALA A 136 4.12 -3.85 17.01
CA ALA A 136 4.91 -2.97 16.16
C ALA A 136 5.16 -1.66 16.91
N ASP A 137 6.39 -1.46 17.35
CA ASP A 137 6.78 -0.25 18.08
C ASP A 137 6.75 0.95 17.13
N ASN A 138 5.71 1.76 17.25
CA ASN A 138 5.52 2.96 16.44
C ASN A 138 6.42 4.14 16.89
N THR A 139 7.31 3.91 17.85
CA THR A 139 8.20 4.92 18.44
C THR A 139 9.03 5.62 17.36
N VAL A 140 9.57 4.87 16.40
CA VAL A 140 10.36 5.43 15.29
C VAL A 140 9.50 6.36 14.42
N THR A 141 8.27 5.96 14.13
CA THR A 141 7.32 6.78 13.34
C THR A 141 6.96 8.07 14.08
N LEU A 142 6.71 7.99 15.39
CA LEU A 142 6.42 9.16 16.21
C LEU A 142 7.61 10.13 16.30
N ILE A 143 8.83 9.62 16.41
CA ILE A 143 10.05 10.43 16.40
C ILE A 143 10.20 11.15 15.05
N ILE A 144 10.04 10.46 13.94
CA ILE A 144 10.13 11.07 12.59
C ILE A 144 9.09 12.17 12.41
N VAL A 145 7.84 11.90 12.76
CA VAL A 145 6.74 12.88 12.67
C VAL A 145 7.00 14.07 13.58
N GLY A 146 7.49 13.86 14.80
CA GLY A 146 7.82 14.90 15.75
C GLY A 146 8.96 15.81 15.24
N VAL A 147 10.03 15.23 14.72
CA VAL A 147 11.20 15.99 14.19
C VAL A 147 10.79 16.80 12.95
N VAL A 148 10.13 16.17 11.98
CA VAL A 148 9.71 16.85 10.74
C VAL A 148 8.69 17.94 11.05
N GLY A 149 7.68 17.66 11.86
CA GLY A 149 6.67 18.63 12.29
C GLY A 149 7.28 19.81 13.07
N GLY A 150 8.23 19.52 13.96
CA GLY A 150 8.97 20.55 14.70
C GLY A 150 9.79 21.47 13.81
N LEU A 151 10.51 20.93 12.82
CA LEU A 151 11.28 21.73 11.85
C LEU A 151 10.38 22.63 11.01
N ILE A 152 9.27 22.13 10.52
CA ILE A 152 8.30 22.91 9.74
C ILE A 152 7.69 24.02 10.60
N GLY A 153 7.31 23.71 11.85
CA GLY A 153 6.80 24.70 12.82
C GLY A 153 7.79 25.84 13.08
N LEU A 154 9.08 25.54 13.27
CA LEU A 154 10.13 26.52 13.45
C LEU A 154 10.31 27.41 12.22
N LEU A 155 10.25 26.87 11.01
CA LEU A 155 10.34 27.64 9.77
C LEU A 155 9.16 28.61 9.62
N ILE A 156 7.95 28.16 9.92
CA ILE A 156 6.76 29.02 9.90
C ILE A 156 6.89 30.16 10.92
N LEU A 157 7.29 29.83 12.14
CA LEU A 157 7.48 30.84 13.21
C LEU A 157 8.55 31.86 12.83
N PHE A 158 9.67 31.44 12.26
CA PHE A 158 10.70 32.30 11.76
C PHE A 158 10.21 33.26 10.63
N MET A 159 9.39 32.74 9.71
CA MET A 159 8.75 33.56 8.66
C MET A 159 7.80 34.60 9.27
N LEU A 160 7.00 34.24 10.27
CA LEU A 160 6.09 35.14 10.94
C LEU A 160 6.85 36.25 11.67
N VAL A 161 7.89 35.90 12.43
CA VAL A 161 8.75 36.85 13.13
C VAL A 161 9.39 37.83 12.12
N LYS A 162 9.97 37.32 11.04
CA LYS A 162 10.51 38.20 9.97
C LYS A 162 9.47 39.18 9.41
N ARG A 163 8.24 38.72 9.16
CA ARG A 163 7.15 39.55 8.67
C ARG A 163 6.81 40.67 9.66
N VAL A 164 6.70 40.33 10.93
CA VAL A 164 6.39 41.30 12.00
C VAL A 164 7.51 42.33 12.13
N VAL A 165 8.77 41.90 12.15
CA VAL A 165 9.94 42.78 12.23
C VAL A 165 9.98 43.72 11.03
N LEU A 166 9.80 43.23 9.81
CA LEU A 166 9.78 44.07 8.61
C LEU A 166 8.61 45.07 8.63
N PHE A 167 7.44 44.66 9.14
CA PHE A 167 6.29 45.54 9.29
C PHE A 167 6.57 46.70 10.28
N ILE A 168 7.21 46.39 11.42
CA ILE A 168 7.59 47.39 12.43
C ILE A 168 8.63 48.36 11.86
N ILE A 169 9.68 47.85 11.16
CA ILE A 169 10.70 48.67 10.55
C ILE A 169 10.09 49.61 9.52
N LYS A 170 9.19 49.10 8.65
CA LYS A 170 8.50 49.92 7.64
C LYS A 170 7.67 51.02 8.29
N LYS A 171 6.90 50.70 9.33
CA LYS A 171 6.09 51.68 10.08
C LYS A 171 6.94 52.75 10.75
N THR A 172 8.12 52.38 11.28
CA THR A 172 9.05 53.34 11.90
C THR A 172 9.74 54.24 10.88
N GLN A 173 10.00 53.74 9.65
CA GLN A 173 10.58 54.57 8.57
C GLN A 173 9.55 55.53 7.98
N ASP A 174 8.28 55.13 7.84
CA ASP A 174 7.24 56.05 7.37
C ASP A 174 6.98 57.18 8.38
N GLY A 175 7.04 56.90 9.69
CA GLY A 175 6.96 57.91 10.74
C GLY A 175 8.14 58.89 10.78
N LYS A 176 9.33 58.52 10.28
CA LYS A 176 10.48 59.42 10.16
C LYS A 176 10.43 60.32 8.91
N LYS A 177 9.69 59.93 7.88
CA LYS A 177 9.51 60.73 6.67
C LYS A 177 8.53 61.89 6.88
N GLU A 178 7.58 61.76 7.78
CA GLU A 178 6.65 62.86 8.09
C GLU A 178 7.27 64.01 8.95
N CYS A 179 8.38 63.73 9.65
CA CYS A 179 9.06 64.74 10.46
C CYS A 179 10.09 65.57 9.68
N LEU A 180 10.37 65.33 8.39
CA LEU A 180 11.40 66.04 7.61
C LEU A 180 10.83 66.91 6.50
N VAL A 181 9.51 67.11 6.42
CA VAL A 181 8.86 67.95 5.43
C VAL A 181 8.18 69.14 6.12
N SER A 182 8.86 69.72 7.10
CA SER A 182 8.39 70.98 7.66
C SER A 182 9.61 71.83 8.13
N SER A 183 10.41 72.31 7.18
CA SER A 183 11.20 73.56 7.36
C SER A 183 11.90 73.91 6.07
N SER A 184 11.68 75.16 5.70
CA SER A 184 12.39 76.06 4.73
C SER A 184 12.08 75.75 3.25
N GLY A 185 11.36 76.57 2.50
CA GLY A 185 11.39 78.03 2.39
C GLY A 185 12.24 78.43 1.21
N ASN A 186 11.58 78.81 0.12
CA ASN A 186 11.91 79.87 -0.87
C ASN A 186 13.32 79.86 -1.51
N ASP A 187 13.42 79.65 -2.79
CA ASP A 187 13.67 80.73 -3.75
C ASP A 187 13.79 80.25 -5.20
N ASN A 188 13.20 81.03 -6.03
CA ASN A 188 13.20 81.22 -7.48
C ASN A 188 14.46 80.76 -8.25
N THR A 189 14.32 80.17 -9.44
CA THR A 189 14.55 80.85 -10.73
C THR A 189 14.70 79.86 -11.89
N GLU A 190 13.82 79.99 -12.83
CA GLU A 190 13.86 79.98 -14.29
C GLU A 190 14.75 79.03 -15.11
N ASN A 191 14.09 78.65 -16.19
CA ASN A 191 14.61 78.33 -17.54
C ASN A 191 15.27 76.93 -17.73
N GLY A 192 14.88 76.17 -18.64
CA GLY A 192 14.32 76.25 -19.93
C GLY A 192 14.41 74.93 -20.69
N LEU A 193 13.45 74.77 -21.51
CA LEU A 193 13.41 74.14 -22.85
C LEU A 193 13.77 72.68 -23.08
N ALA A 194 12.73 72.05 -23.53
CA ALA A 194 12.60 71.38 -24.85
C ALA A 194 13.16 69.93 -25.05
N GLY A 195 12.29 69.15 -25.42
CA GLY A 195 12.35 68.37 -26.67
C GLY A 195 12.41 66.88 -26.47
N SER A 196 11.37 66.28 -26.71
CA SER A 196 10.75 65.62 -27.84
C SER A 196 10.94 64.14 -27.94
N LYS A 197 9.77 63.51 -28.03
CA LYS A 197 9.33 62.44 -28.99
C LYS A 197 9.86 61.03 -28.84
N ALA A 198 8.93 60.19 -28.51
CA ALA A 198 8.27 59.17 -29.42
C ALA A 198 9.20 58.03 -29.82
N GLU A 199 8.84 56.80 -29.81
CA GLU A 199 7.77 56.03 -30.46
C GLU A 199 7.92 54.54 -30.13
N GLN A 200 6.94 53.90 -29.60
CA GLN A 200 6.20 52.76 -30.22
C GLN A 200 7.03 51.63 -30.86
N LYS A 201 6.94 50.41 -30.35
CA LYS A 201 6.34 49.29 -31.10
C LYS A 201 6.35 47.97 -30.35
N ALA A 202 5.20 47.38 -30.27
CA ALA A 202 4.96 46.03 -29.84
C ALA A 202 4.97 45.04 -31.05
N PRO A 203 4.57 43.74 -30.85
CA PRO A 203 5.37 42.52 -31.07
C PRO A 203 5.11 41.88 -32.45
N PRO A 204 5.59 40.72 -32.81
CA PRO A 204 4.72 39.54 -32.81
C PRO A 204 5.38 38.18 -32.54
N LYS A 205 4.50 37.27 -32.14
CA LYS A 205 4.37 35.80 -32.29
C LYS A 205 5.18 35.11 -33.41
N ALA A 206 5.71 33.98 -33.10
CA ALA A 206 5.48 32.71 -33.75
C ALA A 206 5.74 31.57 -32.72
#